data_da52782b47e1e6c7f96699ee69551132
#
_entry.id   da52782b47e1e6c7f96699ee69551132
#
_cell.length_a   1.000
_cell.length_b   1.000
_cell.length_c   1.000
_cell.angle_alpha   90.00
_cell.angle_beta   90.00
_cell.angle_gamma   90.00
#
_symmetry.space_group_name_H-M   'P 1'
#
loop_
_entity.id
_entity.type
_entity.pdbx_description
1 polymer ?
#
loop_
_entity_poly.entity_id
_entity_poly.type
_entity_poly.pdbx_seq_one_letter_code
_entity_poly.pdbx_strand_id
1 'polypeptide(L)'
;DGKDNVVIICSIENFDPIGIHTGDSITVAPAQTLSDKEYQRMRDASIAIIREIGVDTGGSNIQFALNQHDGRMVVIEMNPRVSRSSSLASKATGFPIAKIAAKLAVGLSLDEIPNDITRETPASFEPTIDYVVTKFPRFAFEKFPAADPTLTTQMKSVGEVMSIGRTFKESLQKALRSLEIGSYGLENVPADMSLIKSRLKTPNAERVWFIAQALREGMSIREIYELTWIDPWFLQNLKQIVDMEKEIEGSKENIIFSLDPLNPGPLESLILRAKRYGFSDRRIAQLLDMQETDIRHLRRKNNIQAVYKIVDTCAAEFAAYTPYLYSTYEVPYYRVQGSKDLRIQGSNPRPLGPSTPVVDNEANPGNR
;
A
#
# COMPACT_ATOMS: atom_id res chain seq x y z
N ASP A 1 25.10 -9.31 10.40
CA ASP A 1 26.26 -8.61 10.97
C ASP A 1 27.44 -9.57 11.16
N GLY A 2 28.61 -9.02 11.55
CA GLY A 2 29.82 -9.83 11.78
C GLY A 2 29.76 -10.82 12.96
N LYS A 3 28.72 -10.80 13.77
CA LYS A 3 28.42 -11.77 14.83
C LYS A 3 27.36 -12.80 14.42
N ASP A 4 27.07 -12.90 13.14
CA ASP A 4 26.04 -13.79 12.56
C ASP A 4 24.58 -13.49 13.00
N ASN A 5 24.29 -12.29 13.50
CA ASN A 5 22.92 -11.88 13.72
C ASN A 5 22.29 -11.46 12.40
N VAL A 6 21.06 -11.92 12.12
CA VAL A 6 20.30 -11.62 10.94
C VAL A 6 18.91 -11.12 11.35
N VAL A 7 18.43 -10.05 10.72
CA VAL A 7 17.08 -9.51 10.92
C VAL A 7 16.38 -9.37 9.57
N ILE A 8 15.16 -9.86 9.47
CA ILE A 8 14.31 -9.72 8.29
C ILE A 8 13.46 -8.47 8.45
N ILE A 9 13.71 -7.47 7.61
CA ILE A 9 13.08 -6.16 7.77
C ILE A 9 11.66 -6.13 7.22
N CYS A 10 11.45 -6.76 6.03
CA CYS A 10 10.16 -6.67 5.35
C CYS A 10 10.03 -7.74 4.28
N SER A 11 8.86 -8.33 4.16
CA SER A 11 8.45 -9.07 2.96
C SER A 11 7.80 -8.11 1.96
N ILE A 12 8.10 -8.31 0.67
CA ILE A 12 7.55 -7.51 -0.42
C ILE A 12 7.08 -8.47 -1.51
N GLU A 13 5.89 -8.24 -2.02
CA GLU A 13 5.29 -9.05 -3.08
C GLU A 13 5.02 -8.23 -4.32
N ASN A 14 5.31 -8.80 -5.50
CA ASN A 14 4.96 -8.21 -6.79
C ASN A 14 3.53 -8.56 -7.17
N PHE A 15 2.80 -7.58 -7.68
CA PHE A 15 1.48 -7.75 -8.28
C PHE A 15 1.55 -8.56 -9.59
N ASP A 16 2.55 -8.25 -10.43
CA ASP A 16 2.77 -8.94 -11.69
C ASP A 16 3.57 -10.24 -11.48
N PRO A 17 3.30 -11.28 -12.30
CA PRO A 17 4.01 -12.54 -12.24
C PRO A 17 5.49 -12.39 -12.64
N ILE A 18 6.27 -13.46 -12.41
CA ILE A 18 7.67 -13.54 -12.84
C ILE A 18 7.80 -13.25 -14.34
N GLY A 19 8.89 -12.55 -14.72
CA GLY A 19 9.15 -12.11 -16.09
C GLY A 19 9.02 -10.60 -16.28
N ILE A 20 8.50 -9.90 -15.28
CA ILE A 20 8.47 -8.43 -15.21
C ILE A 20 9.43 -7.98 -14.10
N HIS A 21 10.27 -6.98 -14.41
CA HIS A 21 11.21 -6.43 -13.44
C HIS A 21 10.48 -5.89 -12.21
N THR A 22 10.95 -6.21 -11.00
CA THR A 22 10.32 -5.78 -9.73
C THR A 22 10.15 -4.25 -9.65
N GLY A 23 11.07 -3.47 -10.24
CA GLY A 23 10.95 -2.02 -10.35
C GLY A 23 9.74 -1.54 -11.14
N ASP A 24 9.29 -2.34 -12.11
CA ASP A 24 8.20 -2.03 -13.03
C ASP A 24 6.86 -2.64 -12.60
N SER A 25 6.86 -3.55 -11.64
CA SER A 25 5.64 -4.10 -11.04
C SER A 25 5.11 -3.18 -9.93
N ILE A 26 3.80 -3.18 -9.75
CA ILE A 26 3.20 -2.74 -8.48
C ILE A 26 3.70 -3.70 -7.40
N THR A 27 4.15 -3.18 -6.26
CA THR A 27 4.63 -4.03 -5.17
C THR A 27 3.92 -3.69 -3.87
N VAL A 28 3.72 -4.70 -3.04
CA VAL A 28 2.94 -4.61 -1.80
C VAL A 28 3.79 -5.13 -0.64
N ALA A 29 3.76 -4.43 0.47
CA ALA A 29 4.40 -4.83 1.72
C ALA A 29 3.37 -4.75 2.88
N PRO A 30 3.32 -5.77 3.76
CA PRO A 30 3.96 -7.07 3.65
C PRO A 30 3.38 -7.91 2.51
N ALA A 31 4.00 -9.04 2.16
CA ALA A 31 3.44 -10.01 1.22
C ALA A 31 2.07 -10.48 1.71
N GLN A 32 1.09 -10.57 0.79
CA GLN A 32 -0.32 -10.78 1.11
C GLN A 32 -0.79 -12.21 0.81
N THR A 33 -0.13 -12.92 -0.10
CA THR A 33 -0.58 -14.24 -0.61
C THR A 33 0.23 -15.41 -0.08
N LEU A 34 1.32 -15.14 0.65
CA LEU A 34 2.13 -16.17 1.29
C LEU A 34 1.45 -16.74 2.54
N SER A 35 1.45 -18.05 2.68
CA SER A 35 1.20 -18.69 3.97
C SER A 35 2.40 -18.50 4.92
N ASP A 36 2.17 -18.59 6.23
CA ASP A 36 3.21 -18.50 7.24
C ASP A 36 4.35 -19.52 6.99
N LYS A 37 3.97 -20.73 6.55
CA LYS A 37 4.93 -21.80 6.24
C LYS A 37 5.83 -21.44 5.04
N GLU A 38 5.27 -20.85 4.01
CA GLU A 38 6.05 -20.40 2.83
C GLU A 38 6.93 -19.21 3.19
N TYR A 39 6.40 -18.27 3.95
CA TYR A 39 7.18 -17.13 4.44
C TYR A 39 8.36 -17.59 5.30
N GLN A 40 8.15 -18.53 6.23
CA GLN A 40 9.25 -19.08 7.04
C GLN A 40 10.31 -19.78 6.17
N ARG A 41 9.92 -20.55 5.15
CA ARG A 41 10.87 -21.15 4.19
C ARG A 41 11.70 -20.10 3.46
N MET A 42 11.10 -18.97 3.07
CA MET A 42 11.82 -17.85 2.45
C MET A 42 12.80 -17.19 3.42
N ARG A 43 12.40 -17.02 4.68
CA ARG A 43 13.27 -16.50 5.73
C ARG A 43 14.51 -17.39 5.92
N ASP A 44 14.30 -18.68 6.10
CA ASP A 44 15.38 -19.66 6.28
C ASP A 44 16.33 -19.68 5.08
N ALA A 45 15.78 -19.70 3.87
CA ALA A 45 16.54 -19.62 2.63
C ALA A 45 17.33 -18.30 2.53
N SER A 46 16.74 -17.19 2.92
CA SER A 46 17.41 -15.87 2.88
C SER A 46 18.61 -15.82 3.82
N ILE A 47 18.47 -16.39 5.02
CA ILE A 47 19.55 -16.50 6.00
C ILE A 47 20.68 -17.41 5.48
N ALA A 48 20.34 -18.55 4.90
CA ALA A 48 21.31 -19.46 4.31
C ALA A 48 22.06 -18.81 3.13
N ILE A 49 21.35 -18.11 2.25
CA ILE A 49 21.92 -17.45 1.06
C ILE A 49 22.89 -16.33 1.46
N ILE A 50 22.51 -15.46 2.40
CA ILE A 50 23.38 -14.34 2.81
C ILE A 50 24.66 -14.83 3.45
N ARG A 51 24.60 -15.94 4.22
CA ARG A 51 25.77 -16.59 4.83
C ARG A 51 26.67 -17.22 3.77
N GLU A 52 26.10 -17.96 2.81
CA GLU A 52 26.86 -18.62 1.73
C GLU A 52 27.58 -17.62 0.82
N ILE A 53 26.93 -16.47 0.55
CA ILE A 53 27.56 -15.39 -0.23
C ILE A 53 28.65 -14.66 0.57
N GLY A 54 28.67 -14.80 1.90
CA GLY A 54 29.68 -14.19 2.76
C GLY A 54 29.45 -12.70 3.01
N VAL A 55 28.21 -12.23 2.99
CA VAL A 55 27.86 -10.85 3.37
C VAL A 55 27.63 -10.83 4.88
N ASP A 56 28.65 -10.47 5.60
CA ASP A 56 28.67 -10.40 7.07
C ASP A 56 28.40 -9.00 7.63
N THR A 57 28.33 -7.98 6.76
CA THR A 57 28.04 -6.61 7.17
C THR A 57 27.14 -5.91 6.15
N GLY A 58 26.05 -5.31 6.60
CA GLY A 58 25.17 -4.51 5.77
C GLY A 58 23.82 -5.13 5.50
N GLY A 59 23.14 -4.68 4.45
CA GLY A 59 21.80 -5.12 4.06
C GLY A 59 21.77 -5.72 2.66
N SER A 60 20.80 -6.62 2.43
CA SER A 60 20.59 -7.24 1.13
C SER A 60 19.10 -7.33 0.78
N ASN A 61 18.84 -7.55 -0.50
CA ASN A 61 17.51 -7.90 -1.02
C ASN A 61 17.64 -9.23 -1.75
N ILE A 62 16.80 -10.20 -1.38
CA ILE A 62 16.76 -11.52 -2.01
C ILE A 62 15.38 -11.69 -2.64
N GLN A 63 15.35 -12.08 -3.91
CA GLN A 63 14.13 -12.26 -4.69
C GLN A 63 13.87 -13.74 -4.93
N PHE A 64 12.65 -14.15 -4.66
CA PHE A 64 12.17 -15.51 -4.87
C PHE A 64 11.00 -15.51 -5.84
N ALA A 65 10.81 -16.65 -6.52
CA ALA A 65 9.55 -17.00 -7.15
C ALA A 65 9.01 -18.28 -6.51
N LEU A 66 7.72 -18.25 -6.21
CA LEU A 66 6.99 -19.38 -5.65
C LEU A 66 5.92 -19.84 -6.64
N ASN A 67 5.95 -21.11 -7.04
CA ASN A 67 4.89 -21.70 -7.83
C ASN A 67 3.72 -22.08 -6.91
N GLN A 68 2.58 -21.45 -7.10
CA GLN A 68 1.39 -21.68 -6.29
C GLN A 68 0.78 -23.10 -6.44
N HIS A 69 1.07 -23.79 -7.56
CA HIS A 69 0.47 -25.11 -7.83
C HIS A 69 1.19 -26.25 -7.09
N ASP A 70 2.51 -26.18 -6.99
CA ASP A 70 3.33 -27.25 -6.42
C ASP A 70 4.20 -26.82 -5.24
N GLY A 71 4.17 -25.53 -4.89
CA GLY A 71 4.98 -24.95 -3.81
C GLY A 71 6.48 -24.91 -4.10
N ARG A 72 6.90 -25.09 -5.35
CA ARG A 72 8.30 -24.97 -5.76
C ARG A 72 8.76 -23.53 -5.60
N MET A 73 9.82 -23.35 -4.84
CA MET A 73 10.47 -22.05 -4.64
C MET A 73 11.81 -22.03 -5.40
N VAL A 74 12.05 -20.94 -6.13
CA VAL A 74 13.33 -20.68 -6.79
C VAL A 74 13.86 -19.31 -6.38
N VAL A 75 15.18 -19.20 -6.25
CA VAL A 75 15.86 -17.92 -6.06
C VAL A 75 16.05 -17.27 -7.43
N ILE A 76 15.62 -16.01 -7.56
CA ILE A 76 15.81 -15.23 -8.78
C ILE A 76 17.15 -14.54 -8.74
N GLU A 77 17.39 -13.75 -7.69
CA GLU A 77 18.63 -13.02 -7.48
C GLU A 77 18.80 -12.60 -6.02
N MET A 78 20.04 -12.30 -5.64
CA MET A 78 20.39 -11.66 -4.40
C MET A 78 21.22 -10.40 -4.69
N ASN A 79 20.79 -9.29 -4.14
CA ASN A 79 21.48 -8.00 -4.26
C ASN A 79 22.19 -7.69 -2.92
N PRO A 80 23.51 -7.90 -2.79
CA PRO A 80 24.26 -7.70 -1.54
C PRO A 80 24.59 -6.21 -1.32
N ARG A 81 23.58 -5.38 -1.39
CA ARG A 81 23.68 -3.91 -1.25
C ARG A 81 22.35 -3.30 -0.87
N VAL A 82 22.38 -2.08 -0.34
CA VAL A 82 21.19 -1.25 -0.23
C VAL A 82 20.69 -0.89 -1.65
N SER A 83 19.42 -1.13 -1.92
CA SER A 83 18.77 -0.98 -3.21
C SER A 83 17.53 -0.09 -3.11
N ARG A 84 16.81 0.11 -4.25
CA ARG A 84 15.49 0.77 -4.23
C ARG A 84 14.49 0.00 -3.35
N SER A 85 14.50 -1.33 -3.40
CA SER A 85 13.66 -2.16 -2.53
C SER A 85 13.98 -1.96 -1.05
N SER A 86 15.27 -1.77 -0.70
CA SER A 86 15.68 -1.43 0.67
C SER A 86 15.15 -0.06 1.10
N SER A 87 15.14 0.93 0.19
CA SER A 87 14.54 2.25 0.45
C SER A 87 13.03 2.15 0.66
N LEU A 88 12.34 1.33 -0.15
CA LEU A 88 10.92 1.05 0.03
C LEU A 88 10.66 0.38 1.38
N ALA A 89 11.41 -0.68 1.71
CA ALA A 89 11.30 -1.37 2.99
C ALA A 89 11.56 -0.43 4.18
N SER A 90 12.58 0.45 4.07
CA SER A 90 12.86 1.45 5.12
C SER A 90 11.70 2.42 5.34
N LYS A 91 11.08 2.91 4.27
CA LYS A 91 9.91 3.80 4.37
C LYS A 91 8.67 3.05 4.86
N ALA A 92 8.49 1.81 4.40
CA ALA A 92 7.36 0.98 4.78
C ALA A 92 7.38 0.61 6.27
N THR A 93 8.55 0.39 6.84
CA THR A 93 8.71 -0.09 8.22
C THR A 93 9.15 0.99 9.21
N GLY A 94 9.70 2.11 8.72
CA GLY A 94 10.40 3.07 9.56
C GLY A 94 11.82 2.62 9.97
N PHE A 95 12.25 1.39 9.61
CA PHE A 95 13.57 0.86 9.94
C PHE A 95 14.63 1.43 8.98
N PRO A 96 15.64 2.16 9.46
CA PRO A 96 16.58 2.89 8.60
C PRO A 96 17.70 1.98 8.09
N ILE A 97 17.41 1.10 7.12
CA ILE A 97 18.32 0.05 6.64
C ILE A 97 19.70 0.63 6.25
N ALA A 98 19.75 1.73 5.51
CA ALA A 98 21.03 2.30 5.07
C ALA A 98 21.88 2.82 6.25
N LYS A 99 21.25 3.43 7.26
CA LYS A 99 21.93 3.90 8.47
C LYS A 99 22.49 2.72 9.29
N ILE A 100 21.68 1.67 9.45
CA ILE A 100 22.11 0.45 10.15
C ILE A 100 23.23 -0.23 9.37
N ALA A 101 23.08 -0.42 8.05
CA ALA A 101 24.13 -1.00 7.20
C ALA A 101 25.46 -0.25 7.30
N ALA A 102 25.44 1.08 7.35
CA ALA A 102 26.65 1.88 7.53
C ALA A 102 27.32 1.64 8.90
N LYS A 103 26.53 1.49 9.96
CA LYS A 103 27.05 1.16 11.31
C LYS A 103 27.63 -0.25 11.37
N LEU A 104 27.00 -1.23 10.73
CA LEU A 104 27.53 -2.58 10.61
C LEU A 104 28.87 -2.58 9.86
N ALA A 105 29.00 -1.79 8.79
CA ALA A 105 30.23 -1.69 7.98
C ALA A 105 31.44 -1.13 8.76
N VAL A 106 31.22 -0.39 9.84
CA VAL A 106 32.30 0.10 10.72
C VAL A 106 32.52 -0.78 11.96
N GLY A 107 31.91 -1.98 11.99
CA GLY A 107 32.19 -3.03 12.97
C GLY A 107 31.23 -3.13 14.15
N LEU A 108 30.15 -2.33 14.18
CA LEU A 108 29.09 -2.53 15.18
C LEU A 108 28.24 -3.75 14.82
N SER A 109 27.59 -4.35 15.80
CA SER A 109 26.66 -5.45 15.61
C SER A 109 25.21 -5.01 15.85
N LEU A 110 24.22 -5.81 15.37
CA LEU A 110 22.80 -5.49 15.49
C LEU A 110 22.32 -5.35 16.94
N ASP A 111 22.93 -6.08 17.86
CA ASP A 111 22.66 -6.02 19.30
C ASP A 111 23.27 -4.79 19.98
N GLU A 112 24.32 -4.20 19.40
CA GLU A 112 24.97 -2.97 19.89
C GLU A 112 24.33 -1.68 19.34
N ILE A 113 23.61 -1.77 18.21
CA ILE A 113 22.97 -0.63 17.57
C ILE A 113 21.58 -0.41 18.17
N PRO A 114 21.27 0.79 18.72
CA PRO A 114 19.91 1.11 19.18
C PRO A 114 18.91 1.09 18.02
N ASN A 115 17.71 0.57 18.28
CA ASN A 115 16.60 0.64 17.35
C ASN A 115 16.01 2.07 17.31
N ASP A 116 16.02 2.71 16.16
CA ASP A 116 15.53 4.07 16.02
C ASP A 116 14.00 4.20 16.22
N ILE A 117 13.26 3.09 16.02
CA ILE A 117 11.79 3.05 16.13
C ILE A 117 11.39 2.98 17.60
N THR A 118 11.87 1.99 18.33
CA THR A 118 11.49 1.76 19.73
C THR A 118 12.28 2.62 20.71
N ARG A 119 13.55 2.90 20.39
CA ARG A 119 14.56 3.52 21.27
C ARG A 119 14.85 2.75 22.57
N GLU A 120 14.22 1.62 22.75
CA GLU A 120 14.33 0.77 23.95
C GLU A 120 14.91 -0.61 23.63
N THR A 121 14.83 -1.04 22.36
CA THR A 121 15.35 -2.34 21.91
C THR A 121 16.59 -2.16 21.03
N PRO A 122 17.38 -3.23 20.80
CA PRO A 122 18.45 -3.23 19.80
C PRO A 122 17.89 -3.31 18.37
N ALA A 123 18.72 -3.03 17.36
CA ALA A 123 18.36 -3.10 15.94
C ALA A 123 18.06 -4.53 15.46
N SER A 124 18.35 -5.55 16.25
CA SER A 124 17.94 -6.94 16.01
C SER A 124 16.45 -7.21 16.23
N PHE A 125 15.69 -6.25 16.77
CA PHE A 125 14.24 -6.37 16.92
C PHE A 125 13.57 -6.21 15.55
N GLU A 126 12.91 -7.25 15.05
CA GLU A 126 12.29 -7.28 13.73
C GLU A 126 11.01 -6.41 13.66
N PRO A 127 10.85 -5.61 12.59
CA PRO A 127 9.60 -4.88 12.38
C PRO A 127 8.42 -5.80 12.12
N THR A 128 7.26 -5.47 12.69
CA THR A 128 5.97 -6.12 12.44
C THR A 128 5.00 -5.10 11.86
N ILE A 129 4.42 -5.40 10.68
CA ILE A 129 3.55 -4.48 9.95
C ILE A 129 2.09 -4.92 10.08
N ASP A 130 1.20 -4.03 10.54
CA ASP A 130 -0.24 -4.22 10.65
C ASP A 130 -1.06 -3.37 9.66
N TYR A 131 -0.40 -2.73 8.70
CA TYR A 131 -0.96 -1.93 7.61
C TYR A 131 -0.42 -2.44 6.27
N VAL A 132 -0.91 -1.89 5.17
CA VAL A 132 -0.48 -2.27 3.81
C VAL A 132 0.17 -1.09 3.12
N VAL A 133 1.35 -1.32 2.57
CA VAL A 133 2.09 -0.35 1.77
C VAL A 133 2.06 -0.79 0.30
N THR A 134 1.65 0.10 -0.58
CA THR A 134 1.68 -0.15 -2.03
C THR A 134 2.64 0.83 -2.70
N LYS A 135 3.61 0.28 -3.45
CA LYS A 135 4.45 1.02 -4.38
C LYS A 135 3.87 0.90 -5.78
N PHE A 136 3.71 2.02 -6.49
CA PHE A 136 3.29 2.03 -7.88
C PHE A 136 4.38 2.67 -8.75
N PRO A 137 4.85 2.01 -9.82
CA PRO A 137 5.90 2.56 -10.69
C PRO A 137 5.36 3.68 -11.56
N ARG A 138 6.21 4.70 -11.82
CA ARG A 138 5.92 5.78 -12.77
C ARG A 138 6.74 5.56 -14.04
N PHE A 139 6.05 5.57 -15.17
CA PHE A 139 6.64 5.49 -16.50
C PHE A 139 6.56 6.86 -17.19
N ALA A 140 7.41 7.09 -18.16
CA ALA A 140 7.48 8.34 -18.94
C ALA A 140 7.35 8.07 -20.45
N PHE A 141 6.58 7.05 -20.84
CA PHE A 141 6.39 6.71 -22.26
C PHE A 141 5.74 7.85 -23.05
N GLU A 142 4.99 8.72 -22.39
CA GLU A 142 4.44 9.94 -23.01
C GLU A 142 5.52 10.92 -23.49
N LYS A 143 6.72 10.87 -22.90
CA LYS A 143 7.88 11.67 -23.29
C LYS A 143 8.78 10.96 -24.31
N PHE A 144 8.65 9.65 -24.43
CA PHE A 144 9.46 8.79 -25.28
C PHE A 144 8.58 7.88 -26.14
N PRO A 145 7.81 8.43 -27.09
CA PRO A 145 6.82 7.66 -27.86
C PRO A 145 7.40 6.57 -28.75
N ALA A 146 8.70 6.63 -29.05
CA ALA A 146 9.40 5.58 -29.80
C ALA A 146 9.88 4.39 -28.93
N ALA A 147 9.79 4.51 -27.59
CA ALA A 147 10.17 3.42 -26.70
C ALA A 147 9.10 2.33 -26.68
N ASP A 148 9.55 1.06 -26.69
CA ASP A 148 8.63 -0.09 -26.49
C ASP A 148 8.03 -0.07 -25.08
N PRO A 149 6.70 0.08 -24.90
CA PRO A 149 6.05 0.14 -23.61
C PRO A 149 5.82 -1.24 -22.96
N THR A 150 6.18 -2.33 -23.62
CA THR A 150 6.01 -3.68 -23.11
C THR A 150 6.93 -3.91 -21.92
N LEU A 151 6.37 -4.27 -20.76
CA LEU A 151 7.16 -4.56 -19.57
C LEU A 151 7.79 -5.95 -19.66
N THR A 152 9.07 -6.02 -19.29
CA THR A 152 9.89 -7.23 -19.36
C THR A 152 10.80 -7.32 -18.12
N THR A 153 11.81 -8.17 -18.17
CA THR A 153 12.86 -8.24 -17.15
C THR A 153 13.78 -7.02 -17.14
N GLN A 154 13.72 -6.17 -18.16
CA GLN A 154 14.43 -4.89 -18.22
C GLN A 154 13.59 -3.79 -17.57
N MET A 155 14.14 -3.06 -16.61
CA MET A 155 13.47 -1.97 -15.94
C MET A 155 13.28 -0.75 -16.86
N LYS A 156 12.03 -0.27 -16.96
CA LYS A 156 11.62 0.89 -17.78
C LYS A 156 11.01 2.03 -16.97
N SER A 157 10.69 1.81 -15.71
CA SER A 157 10.18 2.85 -14.82
C SER A 157 11.22 3.91 -14.50
N VAL A 158 10.78 5.17 -14.44
CA VAL A 158 11.63 6.34 -14.16
C VAL A 158 11.52 6.83 -12.72
N GLY A 159 10.50 6.38 -12.00
CA GLY A 159 10.21 6.75 -10.63
C GLY A 159 9.13 5.86 -10.04
N GLU A 160 8.69 6.20 -8.84
CA GLU A 160 7.67 5.45 -8.12
C GLU A 160 6.97 6.33 -7.09
N VAL A 161 5.75 5.98 -6.74
CA VAL A 161 5.03 6.50 -5.59
C VAL A 161 4.83 5.39 -4.57
N MET A 162 4.72 5.77 -3.30
CA MET A 162 4.42 4.85 -2.20
C MET A 162 3.25 5.40 -1.40
N SER A 163 2.34 4.54 -1.01
CA SER A 163 1.22 4.91 -0.15
C SER A 163 0.94 3.84 0.89
N ILE A 164 0.38 4.26 2.01
CA ILE A 164 0.06 3.41 3.15
C ILE A 164 -1.46 3.46 3.39
N GLY A 165 -2.05 2.30 3.68
CA GLY A 165 -3.46 2.15 4.04
C GLY A 165 -3.66 0.98 4.99
N ARG A 166 -4.86 0.82 5.55
CA ARG A 166 -5.18 -0.35 6.39
C ARG A 166 -5.44 -1.60 5.56
N THR A 167 -5.73 -1.44 4.28
CA THR A 167 -5.98 -2.53 3.34
C THR A 167 -5.26 -2.28 2.02
N PHE A 168 -5.06 -3.33 1.23
CA PHE A 168 -4.52 -3.22 -0.13
C PHE A 168 -5.37 -2.27 -1.00
N LYS A 169 -6.69 -2.36 -0.93
CA LYS A 169 -7.61 -1.48 -1.69
C LYS A 169 -7.36 0.00 -1.37
N GLU A 170 -7.24 0.34 -0.09
CA GLU A 170 -6.98 1.70 0.35
C GLU A 170 -5.61 2.19 -0.13
N SER A 171 -4.55 1.40 0.09
CA SER A 171 -3.19 1.78 -0.30
C SER A 171 -3.05 1.87 -1.82
N LEU A 172 -3.63 0.94 -2.59
CA LEU A 172 -3.60 0.96 -4.06
C LEU A 172 -4.26 2.22 -4.62
N GLN A 173 -5.47 2.56 -4.19
CA GLN A 173 -6.17 3.75 -4.69
C GLN A 173 -5.47 5.06 -4.30
N LYS A 174 -4.83 5.11 -3.14
CA LYS A 174 -3.94 6.22 -2.77
C LYS A 174 -2.73 6.31 -3.69
N ALA A 175 -2.09 5.18 -4.03
CA ALA A 175 -0.97 5.14 -4.95
C ALA A 175 -1.36 5.63 -6.34
N LEU A 176 -2.51 5.17 -6.87
CA LEU A 176 -3.01 5.60 -8.20
C LEU A 176 -3.10 7.12 -8.31
N ARG A 177 -3.77 7.79 -7.36
CA ARG A 177 -3.90 9.24 -7.42
C ARG A 177 -2.60 10.00 -7.14
N SER A 178 -1.65 9.37 -6.43
CA SER A 178 -0.33 9.96 -6.15
C SER A 178 0.62 9.93 -7.35
N LEU A 179 0.30 9.20 -8.42
CA LEU A 179 1.05 9.22 -9.68
C LEU A 179 1.01 10.56 -10.41
N GLU A 180 0.02 11.41 -10.10
CA GLU A 180 -0.19 12.72 -10.72
C GLU A 180 -0.28 12.69 -12.25
N ILE A 181 -0.91 11.63 -12.78
CA ILE A 181 -1.16 11.41 -14.21
C ILE A 181 -2.61 11.77 -14.62
N GLY A 182 -3.34 12.46 -13.77
CA GLY A 182 -4.76 12.79 -14.00
C GLY A 182 -5.74 11.68 -13.59
N SER A 183 -5.24 10.56 -13.05
CA SER A 183 -6.07 9.47 -12.54
C SER A 183 -6.34 9.64 -11.04
N TYR A 184 -7.58 9.36 -10.63
CA TYR A 184 -8.05 9.48 -9.25
C TYR A 184 -8.54 8.14 -8.67
N GLY A 185 -8.36 7.07 -9.43
CA GLY A 185 -8.75 5.71 -9.10
C GLY A 185 -8.61 4.79 -10.32
N LEU A 186 -9.48 3.81 -10.41
CA LEU A 186 -9.57 2.89 -11.54
C LEU A 186 -10.60 3.42 -12.55
N GLU A 187 -10.30 4.55 -13.22
CA GLU A 187 -11.20 5.14 -14.20
C GLU A 187 -11.51 4.20 -15.36
N ASN A 188 -12.62 4.48 -16.05
CA ASN A 188 -13.04 3.72 -17.23
C ASN A 188 -12.05 3.95 -18.37
N VAL A 189 -11.67 2.86 -19.02
CA VAL A 189 -10.87 2.87 -20.25
C VAL A 189 -11.79 2.50 -21.42
N PRO A 190 -12.16 3.44 -22.29
CA PRO A 190 -12.96 3.13 -23.46
C PRO A 190 -12.21 2.19 -24.40
N ALA A 191 -12.57 0.91 -24.40
CA ALA A 191 -11.91 -0.12 -25.19
C ALA A 191 -12.90 -1.25 -25.49
N ASP A 192 -12.79 -1.83 -26.68
CA ASP A 192 -13.51 -3.05 -27.01
C ASP A 192 -12.88 -4.28 -26.33
N MET A 193 -13.59 -5.39 -26.30
CA MET A 193 -13.14 -6.61 -25.64
C MET A 193 -11.86 -7.21 -26.26
N SER A 194 -11.61 -6.98 -27.55
CA SER A 194 -10.40 -7.44 -28.24
C SER A 194 -9.17 -6.70 -27.73
N LEU A 195 -9.27 -5.37 -27.65
CA LEU A 195 -8.21 -4.52 -27.09
C LEU A 195 -7.97 -4.83 -25.61
N ILE A 196 -9.04 -4.98 -24.82
CA ILE A 196 -8.94 -5.34 -23.40
C ILE A 196 -8.12 -6.65 -23.24
N LYS A 197 -8.52 -7.72 -23.94
CA LYS A 197 -7.80 -9.01 -23.87
C LYS A 197 -6.34 -8.90 -24.31
N SER A 198 -6.05 -8.13 -25.33
CA SER A 198 -4.68 -7.86 -25.79
C SER A 198 -3.84 -7.16 -24.72
N ARG A 199 -4.39 -6.13 -24.09
CA ARG A 199 -3.72 -5.36 -23.03
C ARG A 199 -3.57 -6.15 -21.72
N LEU A 200 -4.47 -7.08 -21.43
CA LEU A 200 -4.34 -8.00 -20.29
C LEU A 200 -3.18 -8.99 -20.54
N LYS A 201 -3.09 -9.55 -21.74
CA LYS A 201 -2.07 -10.54 -22.09
C LYS A 201 -0.67 -9.95 -22.14
N THR A 202 -0.52 -8.72 -22.64
CA THR A 202 0.77 -8.04 -22.78
C THR A 202 1.03 -7.15 -21.58
N PRO A 203 2.09 -7.38 -20.76
CA PRO A 203 2.41 -6.52 -19.63
C PRO A 203 2.68 -5.08 -20.07
N ASN A 204 2.02 -4.14 -19.44
CA ASN A 204 2.13 -2.71 -19.74
C ASN A 204 1.80 -1.83 -18.55
N ALA A 205 2.16 -0.55 -18.61
CA ALA A 205 1.97 0.42 -17.54
C ALA A 205 0.51 0.67 -17.14
N GLU A 206 -0.44 0.44 -18.06
CA GLU A 206 -1.87 0.70 -17.86
C GLU A 206 -2.67 -0.55 -17.50
N ARG A 207 -2.00 -1.69 -17.33
CA ARG A 207 -2.63 -3.01 -17.18
C ARG A 207 -3.69 -3.05 -16.07
N VAL A 208 -3.47 -2.38 -14.95
CA VAL A 208 -4.42 -2.35 -13.83
C VAL A 208 -5.76 -1.71 -14.20
N TRP A 209 -5.77 -0.66 -15.03
CA TRP A 209 -7.01 -0.04 -15.52
C TRP A 209 -7.74 -0.94 -16.51
N PHE A 210 -6.99 -1.66 -17.39
CA PHE A 210 -7.59 -2.65 -18.28
C PHE A 210 -8.17 -3.85 -17.53
N ILE A 211 -7.55 -4.27 -16.40
CA ILE A 211 -8.14 -5.27 -15.51
C ILE A 211 -9.46 -4.78 -14.92
N ALA A 212 -9.49 -3.54 -14.43
CA ALA A 212 -10.71 -2.94 -13.90
C ALA A 212 -11.80 -2.84 -14.97
N GLN A 213 -11.45 -2.47 -16.22
CA GLN A 213 -12.38 -2.41 -17.33
C GLN A 213 -12.92 -3.81 -17.70
N ALA A 214 -12.06 -4.82 -17.74
CA ALA A 214 -12.47 -6.21 -17.95
C ALA A 214 -13.50 -6.69 -16.92
N LEU A 215 -13.28 -6.34 -15.65
CA LEU A 215 -14.23 -6.64 -14.57
C LEU A 215 -15.57 -5.89 -14.70
N ARG A 216 -15.57 -4.65 -15.21
CA ARG A 216 -16.81 -3.91 -15.50
C ARG A 216 -17.62 -4.54 -16.65
N GLU A 217 -16.92 -5.04 -17.67
CA GLU A 217 -17.50 -5.78 -18.80
C GLU A 217 -17.93 -7.22 -18.44
N GLY A 218 -17.77 -7.63 -17.17
CA GLY A 218 -18.24 -8.93 -16.69
C GLY A 218 -17.27 -10.09 -16.88
N MET A 219 -16.01 -9.84 -17.28
CA MET A 219 -14.99 -10.89 -17.34
C MET A 219 -14.73 -11.45 -15.94
N SER A 220 -14.70 -12.77 -15.82
CA SER A 220 -14.46 -13.46 -14.56
C SER A 220 -13.00 -13.33 -14.10
N ILE A 221 -12.76 -13.45 -12.79
CA ILE A 221 -11.42 -13.50 -12.22
C ILE A 221 -10.58 -14.59 -12.85
N ARG A 222 -11.18 -15.76 -13.13
CA ARG A 222 -10.49 -16.88 -13.77
C ARG A 222 -9.99 -16.53 -15.17
N GLU A 223 -10.84 -15.94 -16.02
CA GLU A 223 -10.45 -15.51 -17.36
C GLU A 223 -9.34 -14.46 -17.33
N ILE A 224 -9.42 -13.49 -16.39
CA ILE A 224 -8.36 -12.49 -16.21
C ILE A 224 -7.06 -13.15 -15.74
N TYR A 225 -7.14 -14.07 -14.80
CA TYR A 225 -5.98 -14.83 -14.33
C TYR A 225 -5.30 -15.61 -15.47
N GLU A 226 -6.07 -16.31 -16.29
CA GLU A 226 -5.54 -17.08 -17.44
C GLU A 226 -4.82 -16.18 -18.47
N LEU A 227 -5.17 -14.90 -18.55
CA LEU A 227 -4.50 -13.93 -19.45
C LEU A 227 -3.31 -13.23 -18.78
N THR A 228 -3.34 -13.03 -17.47
CA THR A 228 -2.40 -12.14 -16.78
C THR A 228 -1.43 -12.87 -15.87
N TRP A 229 -1.79 -14.05 -15.36
CA TRP A 229 -1.11 -14.78 -14.29
C TRP A 229 -0.94 -13.97 -12.98
N ILE A 230 -1.74 -12.90 -12.81
CA ILE A 230 -1.79 -12.14 -11.58
C ILE A 230 -2.59 -12.93 -10.56
N ASP A 231 -2.08 -13.04 -9.32
CA ASP A 231 -2.71 -13.81 -8.26
C ASP A 231 -4.19 -13.44 -8.09
N PRO A 232 -5.10 -14.43 -8.01
CA PRO A 232 -6.53 -14.20 -7.83
C PRO A 232 -6.88 -13.33 -6.61
N TRP A 233 -6.06 -13.32 -5.57
CA TRP A 233 -6.27 -12.45 -4.41
C TRP A 233 -6.24 -10.97 -4.80
N PHE A 234 -5.27 -10.55 -5.60
CA PHE A 234 -5.20 -9.18 -6.12
C PHE A 234 -6.38 -8.86 -7.03
N LEU A 235 -6.72 -9.78 -7.94
CA LEU A 235 -7.86 -9.62 -8.85
C LEU A 235 -9.18 -9.49 -8.09
N GLN A 236 -9.36 -10.25 -6.99
CA GLN A 236 -10.53 -10.15 -6.13
C GLN A 236 -10.61 -8.79 -5.43
N ASN A 237 -9.49 -8.22 -4.98
CA ASN A 237 -9.45 -6.89 -4.40
C ASN A 237 -9.81 -5.81 -5.44
N LEU A 238 -9.31 -5.92 -6.68
CA LEU A 238 -9.71 -5.01 -7.78
C LEU A 238 -11.21 -5.14 -8.09
N LYS A 239 -11.73 -6.37 -8.11
CA LYS A 239 -13.16 -6.60 -8.29
C LYS A 239 -13.99 -5.92 -7.22
N GLN A 240 -13.60 -6.01 -5.95
CA GLN A 240 -14.30 -5.34 -4.85
C GLN A 240 -14.29 -3.81 -4.99
N ILE A 241 -13.22 -3.22 -5.57
CA ILE A 241 -13.19 -1.77 -5.88
C ILE A 241 -14.21 -1.46 -6.98
N VAL A 242 -14.23 -2.25 -8.06
CA VAL A 242 -15.18 -2.09 -9.18
C VAL A 242 -16.64 -2.30 -8.70
N ASP A 243 -16.89 -3.29 -7.87
CA ASP A 243 -18.23 -3.54 -7.30
C ASP A 243 -18.68 -2.36 -6.42
N MET A 244 -17.77 -1.76 -5.65
CA MET A 244 -18.04 -0.54 -4.86
C MET A 244 -18.36 0.65 -5.76
N GLU A 245 -17.70 0.82 -6.91
CA GLU A 245 -18.04 1.87 -7.88
C GLU A 245 -19.48 1.71 -8.37
N LYS A 246 -19.89 0.49 -8.76
CA LYS A 246 -21.26 0.18 -9.19
C LYS A 246 -22.28 0.49 -8.08
N GLU A 247 -21.95 0.18 -6.84
CA GLU A 247 -22.81 0.48 -5.69
C GLU A 247 -22.98 2.00 -5.48
N ILE A 248 -21.89 2.77 -5.61
CA ILE A 248 -21.91 4.24 -5.54
C ILE A 248 -22.76 4.80 -6.68
N GLU A 249 -22.53 4.37 -7.92
CA GLU A 249 -23.31 4.82 -9.09
C GLU A 249 -24.80 4.50 -8.94
N GLY A 250 -25.14 3.29 -8.48
CA GLY A 250 -26.52 2.87 -8.23
C GLY A 250 -27.23 3.63 -7.11
N SER A 251 -26.48 4.33 -6.25
CA SER A 251 -27.05 5.13 -5.16
C SER A 251 -27.42 6.57 -5.55
N LYS A 252 -27.17 7.00 -6.79
CA LYS A 252 -27.42 8.37 -7.27
C LYS A 252 -28.81 8.92 -6.91
N GLU A 253 -29.85 8.16 -7.18
CA GLU A 253 -31.24 8.58 -6.92
C GLU A 253 -31.51 8.74 -5.42
N ASN A 254 -30.99 7.84 -4.61
CA ASN A 254 -31.17 7.87 -3.16
C ASN A 254 -30.41 9.04 -2.49
N ILE A 255 -29.32 9.51 -3.09
CA ILE A 255 -28.50 10.62 -2.57
C ILE A 255 -29.22 11.94 -2.72
N ILE A 256 -29.92 12.16 -3.85
CA ILE A 256 -30.68 13.38 -4.11
C ILE A 256 -31.83 13.52 -3.11
N PHE A 257 -32.42 12.42 -2.66
CA PHE A 257 -33.47 12.41 -1.63
C PHE A 257 -32.95 12.44 -0.18
N SER A 258 -31.71 12.03 0.08
CA SER A 258 -31.13 11.94 1.43
C SER A 258 -30.41 13.22 1.90
N LEU A 259 -30.60 14.35 1.22
CA LEU A 259 -30.21 15.68 1.72
C LEU A 259 -31.11 16.12 2.90
N ASP A 260 -32.07 15.27 3.32
CA ASP A 260 -32.90 15.52 4.52
C ASP A 260 -32.07 15.41 5.79
N PRO A 261 -31.97 16.49 6.58
CA PRO A 261 -31.17 16.53 7.82
C PRO A 261 -31.69 15.59 8.92
N LEU A 262 -32.91 15.06 8.79
CA LEU A 262 -33.59 14.30 9.85
C LEU A 262 -33.45 12.78 9.70
N ASN A 263 -32.91 12.29 8.59
CA ASN A 263 -32.75 10.85 8.36
C ASN A 263 -31.37 10.55 7.73
N PRO A 264 -30.29 10.36 8.54
CA PRO A 264 -29.01 9.89 8.03
C PRO A 264 -29.20 8.46 7.50
N GLY A 265 -29.51 8.33 6.25
CA GLY A 265 -29.85 7.07 5.60
C GLY A 265 -28.61 6.23 5.28
N PRO A 266 -28.80 5.15 4.49
CA PRO A 266 -27.76 4.19 4.09
C PRO A 266 -26.54 4.82 3.39
N LEU A 267 -26.63 6.09 2.98
CA LEU A 267 -25.57 6.86 2.32
C LEU A 267 -24.34 7.11 3.19
N GLU A 268 -24.50 7.38 4.50
CA GLU A 268 -23.37 7.60 5.40
C GLU A 268 -22.47 6.35 5.46
N SER A 269 -23.10 5.19 5.60
CA SER A 269 -22.38 3.92 5.62
C SER A 269 -21.67 3.63 4.29
N LEU A 270 -22.26 3.99 3.15
CA LEU A 270 -21.68 3.83 1.82
C LEU A 270 -20.46 4.74 1.62
N ILE A 271 -20.56 6.03 1.96
CA ILE A 271 -19.43 6.97 1.86
C ILE A 271 -18.29 6.51 2.76
N LEU A 272 -18.57 6.12 4.01
CA LEU A 272 -17.53 5.62 4.92
C LEU A 272 -16.85 4.36 4.37
N ARG A 273 -17.61 3.42 3.82
CA ARG A 273 -17.04 2.21 3.19
C ARG A 273 -16.20 2.57 1.99
N ALA A 274 -16.66 3.47 1.11
CA ALA A 274 -15.89 3.97 -0.02
C ALA A 274 -14.59 4.62 0.44
N LYS A 275 -14.62 5.44 1.49
CA LYS A 275 -13.40 6.04 2.07
C LYS A 275 -12.43 4.99 2.62
N ARG A 276 -12.92 3.95 3.28
CA ARG A 276 -12.10 2.81 3.76
C ARG A 276 -11.52 1.99 2.61
N TYR A 277 -12.17 1.97 1.44
CA TYR A 277 -11.62 1.37 0.22
C TYR A 277 -10.61 2.29 -0.48
N GLY A 278 -10.43 3.53 -0.02
CA GLY A 278 -9.45 4.49 -0.53
C GLY A 278 -9.98 5.44 -1.60
N PHE A 279 -11.29 5.48 -1.87
CA PHE A 279 -11.87 6.43 -2.82
C PHE A 279 -11.61 7.88 -2.40
N SER A 280 -11.15 8.70 -3.34
CA SER A 280 -11.07 10.15 -3.15
C SER A 280 -12.45 10.78 -3.21
N ASP A 281 -12.63 11.95 -2.57
CA ASP A 281 -13.88 12.70 -2.70
C ASP A 281 -14.15 13.04 -4.18
N ARG A 282 -13.09 13.32 -4.95
CA ARG A 282 -13.17 13.57 -6.39
C ARG A 282 -13.67 12.35 -7.18
N ARG A 283 -13.18 11.14 -6.89
CA ARG A 283 -13.65 9.92 -7.58
C ARG A 283 -15.10 9.63 -7.23
N ILE A 284 -15.50 9.76 -5.98
CA ILE A 284 -16.91 9.61 -5.56
C ILE A 284 -17.78 10.62 -6.28
N ALA A 285 -17.36 11.88 -6.37
CA ALA A 285 -18.07 12.92 -7.09
C ALA A 285 -18.26 12.60 -8.58
N GLN A 286 -17.22 12.09 -9.24
CA GLN A 286 -17.31 11.64 -10.64
C GLN A 286 -18.36 10.53 -10.84
N LEU A 287 -18.37 9.52 -9.93
CA LEU A 287 -19.32 8.41 -9.99
C LEU A 287 -20.78 8.86 -9.76
N LEU A 288 -20.95 9.89 -8.94
CA LEU A 288 -22.27 10.44 -8.60
C LEU A 288 -22.73 11.60 -9.47
N ASP A 289 -21.87 12.07 -10.38
CA ASP A 289 -22.11 13.28 -11.20
C ASP A 289 -22.34 14.54 -10.34
N MET A 290 -21.52 14.71 -9.31
CA MET A 290 -21.54 15.79 -8.33
C MET A 290 -20.23 16.58 -8.35
N GLN A 291 -20.16 17.68 -7.59
CA GLN A 291 -18.89 18.38 -7.36
C GLN A 291 -18.13 17.75 -6.18
N GLU A 292 -16.81 17.79 -6.23
CA GLU A 292 -15.97 17.29 -5.11
C GLU A 292 -16.29 17.99 -3.79
N THR A 293 -16.62 19.29 -3.85
CA THR A 293 -17.04 20.09 -2.69
C THR A 293 -18.28 19.54 -2.00
N ASP A 294 -19.24 19.00 -2.76
CA ASP A 294 -20.47 18.44 -2.22
C ASP A 294 -20.21 17.15 -1.44
N ILE A 295 -19.35 16.28 -1.99
CA ILE A 295 -18.93 15.06 -1.29
C ILE A 295 -18.15 15.40 0.00
N ARG A 296 -17.28 16.40 -0.07
CA ARG A 296 -16.54 16.88 1.11
C ARG A 296 -17.49 17.42 2.17
N HIS A 297 -18.51 18.16 1.77
CA HIS A 297 -19.53 18.70 2.66
C HIS A 297 -20.34 17.57 3.31
N LEU A 298 -20.86 16.62 2.52
CA LEU A 298 -21.58 15.44 2.99
C LEU A 298 -20.75 14.64 4.02
N ARG A 299 -19.49 14.40 3.71
CA ARG A 299 -18.58 13.68 4.58
C ARG A 299 -18.38 14.38 5.93
N ARG A 300 -18.15 15.71 5.90
CA ARG A 300 -17.98 16.51 7.12
C ARG A 300 -19.27 16.58 7.94
N LYS A 301 -20.42 16.75 7.30
CA LYS A 301 -21.75 16.75 7.96
C LYS A 301 -22.00 15.46 8.73
N ASN A 302 -21.58 14.33 8.19
CA ASN A 302 -21.73 13.00 8.79
C ASN A 302 -20.53 12.59 9.65
N ASN A 303 -19.67 13.53 10.03
CA ASN A 303 -18.47 13.31 10.85
C ASN A 303 -17.52 12.21 10.29
N ILE A 304 -17.53 11.99 8.97
CA ILE A 304 -16.61 11.07 8.30
C ILE A 304 -15.31 11.81 8.04
N GLN A 305 -14.36 11.68 8.96
CA GLN A 305 -13.07 12.37 8.91
C GLN A 305 -11.92 11.35 8.88
N ALA A 306 -10.82 11.74 8.24
CA ALA A 306 -9.61 10.94 8.29
C ALA A 306 -8.95 11.07 9.67
N VAL A 307 -8.40 9.97 10.15
CA VAL A 307 -7.50 9.93 11.30
C VAL A 307 -6.08 9.69 10.82
N TYR A 308 -5.10 10.12 11.59
CA TYR A 308 -3.68 9.92 11.30
C TYR A 308 -3.11 8.90 12.26
N LYS A 309 -2.40 7.93 11.72
CA LYS A 309 -1.68 6.89 12.48
C LYS A 309 -0.19 7.00 12.24
N ILE A 310 0.59 6.76 13.28
CA ILE A 310 2.04 6.64 13.17
C ILE A 310 2.36 5.31 12.47
N VAL A 311 3.39 5.30 11.64
CA VAL A 311 3.97 4.06 11.14
C VAL A 311 4.60 3.36 12.33
N ASP A 312 3.92 2.34 12.83
CA ASP A 312 4.29 1.55 14.01
C ASP A 312 4.58 0.11 13.58
N THR A 313 5.78 -0.33 13.83
CA THR A 313 6.26 -1.69 13.55
C THR A 313 6.74 -2.41 14.82
N CYS A 314 6.26 -1.95 15.97
CA CYS A 314 6.62 -2.49 17.28
C CYS A 314 5.56 -3.46 17.83
N ALA A 315 4.57 -3.87 17.03
CA ALA A 315 3.45 -4.73 17.44
C ALA A 315 2.69 -4.21 18.69
N ALA A 316 2.68 -2.88 18.88
CA ALA A 316 2.15 -2.20 20.07
C ALA A 316 2.84 -2.57 21.42
N GLU A 317 3.98 -3.26 21.38
CA GLU A 317 4.75 -3.60 22.59
C GLU A 317 5.53 -2.39 23.10
N PHE A 318 5.97 -1.50 22.21
CA PHE A 318 6.71 -0.28 22.50
C PHE A 318 6.07 0.94 21.84
N ALA A 319 6.39 2.13 22.33
CA ALA A 319 6.03 3.35 21.62
C ALA A 319 6.88 3.50 20.35
N ALA A 320 6.24 3.75 19.21
CA ALA A 320 6.94 4.01 17.96
C ALA A 320 7.34 5.49 17.84
N TYR A 321 8.60 5.74 17.48
CA TYR A 321 9.17 7.08 17.28
C TYR A 321 9.53 7.35 15.81
N THR A 322 8.73 6.81 14.89
CA THR A 322 8.93 7.07 13.46
C THR A 322 8.43 8.47 13.08
N PRO A 323 9.08 9.16 12.12
CA PRO A 323 8.62 10.46 11.64
C PRO A 323 7.50 10.34 10.60
N TYR A 324 6.97 9.14 10.36
CA TYR A 324 6.01 8.87 9.30
C TYR A 324 4.61 8.68 9.86
N LEU A 325 3.66 9.34 9.20
CA LEU A 325 2.23 9.23 9.48
C LEU A 325 1.50 8.84 8.19
N TYR A 326 0.39 8.14 8.33
CA TYR A 326 -0.54 7.91 7.23
C TYR A 326 -1.97 8.20 7.67
N SER A 327 -2.78 8.71 6.74
CA SER A 327 -4.20 8.95 6.97
C SER A 327 -5.02 7.70 6.67
N THR A 328 -6.10 7.48 7.43
CA THR A 328 -7.07 6.40 7.16
C THR A 328 -8.44 6.76 7.72
N TYR A 329 -9.47 5.97 7.42
CA TYR A 329 -10.84 6.19 7.92
C TYR A 329 -11.23 5.08 8.91
N GLU A 330 -10.77 5.24 10.14
CA GLU A 330 -11.05 4.33 11.26
C GLU A 330 -11.53 5.09 12.49
N VAL A 331 -11.92 4.33 13.53
CA VAL A 331 -12.23 4.94 14.83
C VAL A 331 -10.96 5.57 15.41
N PRO A 332 -10.99 6.84 15.83
CA PRO A 332 -9.81 7.49 16.42
C PRO A 332 -9.33 6.75 17.67
N TYR A 333 -8.02 6.57 17.81
CA TYR A 333 -7.43 6.14 19.06
C TYR A 333 -7.18 7.36 19.95
N TYR A 334 -7.75 7.37 21.14
CA TYR A 334 -7.45 8.37 22.15
C TYR A 334 -6.45 7.80 23.17
N ARG A 335 -5.30 8.41 23.28
CA ARG A 335 -4.37 8.13 24.38
C ARG A 335 -4.90 8.87 25.61
N VAL A 336 -5.30 8.14 26.64
CA VAL A 336 -5.64 8.75 27.94
C VAL A 336 -4.32 9.19 28.60
N GLN A 337 -4.13 10.48 28.78
CA GLN A 337 -2.96 11.01 29.50
C GLN A 337 -2.92 10.36 30.90
N GLY A 338 -1.80 9.70 31.23
CA GLY A 338 -1.56 9.09 32.54
C GLY A 338 -1.82 7.59 32.67
N SER A 339 -2.31 6.90 31.64
CA SER A 339 -2.40 5.43 31.64
C SER A 339 -1.23 4.82 30.88
N LYS A 340 -0.55 3.83 31.46
CA LYS A 340 0.42 3.01 30.74
C LYS A 340 -0.25 1.98 29.81
N ASP A 341 -1.59 1.89 29.88
CA ASP A 341 -2.37 0.92 29.10
C ASP A 341 -3.09 1.59 27.94
N LEU A 342 -2.91 1.06 26.74
CA LEU A 342 -3.72 1.35 25.55
C LEU A 342 -5.10 0.71 25.74
N ARG A 343 -6.10 1.46 26.18
CA ARG A 343 -7.48 0.97 26.19
C ARG A 343 -8.19 1.38 24.91
N ILE A 344 -8.63 0.40 24.15
CA ILE A 344 -9.60 0.55 23.07
C ILE A 344 -10.96 0.81 23.72
N GLN A 345 -11.43 2.05 23.69
CA GLN A 345 -12.85 2.33 24.01
C GLN A 345 -13.62 2.37 22.69
N GLY A 346 -14.26 1.27 22.35
CA GLY A 346 -15.37 1.24 21.40
C GLY A 346 -16.61 1.82 22.07
N SER A 347 -17.26 2.73 21.35
CA SER A 347 -18.57 3.35 21.55
C SER A 347 -18.59 4.79 22.06
N ASN A 348 -19.15 5.65 21.19
CA ASN A 348 -19.59 7.04 21.36
C ASN A 348 -18.57 8.02 21.98
N PRO A 349 -17.86 8.79 21.15
CA PRO A 349 -17.15 9.95 21.68
C PRO A 349 -18.14 11.03 22.13
N ARG A 350 -18.11 11.38 23.39
CA ARG A 350 -18.72 12.64 23.82
C ARG A 350 -17.98 13.79 23.13
N PRO A 351 -18.64 14.81 22.63
CA PRO A 351 -17.97 15.95 22.05
C PRO A 351 -17.06 16.59 23.11
N LEU A 352 -15.79 16.78 22.76
CA LEU A 352 -14.86 17.56 23.55
C LEU A 352 -15.39 19.00 23.61
N GLY A 353 -15.48 19.54 24.83
CA GLY A 353 -15.84 20.94 25.06
C GLY A 353 -14.86 21.91 24.38
N PRO A 354 -15.19 23.19 24.23
CA PRO A 354 -14.55 24.17 23.34
C PRO A 354 -13.13 24.64 23.72
N SER A 355 -12.34 23.84 24.43
CA SER A 355 -11.03 24.24 24.94
C SER A 355 -9.82 23.47 24.44
N THR A 356 -9.93 22.72 23.33
CA THR A 356 -8.75 22.10 22.69
C THR A 356 -8.52 22.78 21.34
N PRO A 357 -7.37 23.42 21.08
CA PRO A 357 -7.08 23.97 19.78
C PRO A 357 -6.95 22.83 18.79
N VAL A 358 -7.82 22.84 17.78
CA VAL A 358 -7.65 22.04 16.56
C VAL A 358 -6.42 22.64 15.87
N VAL A 359 -5.35 21.88 15.79
CA VAL A 359 -4.22 22.26 14.94
C VAL A 359 -4.69 22.06 13.50
N ASP A 360 -5.19 23.13 12.90
CA ASP A 360 -5.42 23.23 11.47
C ASP A 360 -4.06 23.25 10.77
N ASN A 361 -3.52 22.08 10.46
CA ASN A 361 -2.41 21.94 9.55
C ASN A 361 -2.95 21.82 8.10
N GLU A 362 -3.66 22.85 7.66
CA GLU A 362 -3.65 23.21 6.24
C GLU A 362 -2.40 24.10 6.04
N ALA A 363 -1.29 23.49 5.66
CA ALA A 363 -0.13 24.22 5.19
C ALA A 363 -0.53 24.98 3.93
N ASN A 364 -0.70 26.27 4.08
CA ASN A 364 -0.83 27.23 2.99
C ASN A 364 0.52 27.24 2.21
N PRO A 365 0.57 26.91 0.92
CA PRO A 365 1.78 27.01 0.12
C PRO A 365 1.98 28.44 -0.38
N GLY A 366 2.43 29.32 0.49
CA GLY A 366 2.72 30.70 0.13
C GLY A 366 3.57 31.38 1.21
N ASN A 367 4.85 31.12 1.18
CA ASN A 367 5.94 32.07 1.39
C ASN A 367 7.24 31.39 1.84
N ARG A 368 8.19 31.46 0.95
CA ARG A 368 9.63 31.27 0.94
C ARG A 368 10.14 29.97 0.39
#